data_5a47d53039884a63cf0a3962e20929aa
#
_entry.id   5a47d53039884a63cf0a3962e20929aa
#
_cell.length_a   1.000
_cell.length_b   1.000
_cell.length_c   1.000
_cell.angle_alpha   90.00
_cell.angle_beta   90.00
_cell.angle_gamma   90.00
#
_symmetry.space_group_name_H-M   'P 1'
#
loop_
_entity.id
_entity.type
_entity.pdbx_description
1 polymer ?
#
loop_
_entity_poly.entity_id
_entity_poly.type
_entity_poly.pdbx_seq_one_letter_code
_entity_poly.pdbx_strand_id
1 'polypeptide(L)'
;MSKRYLAVAGLSVAAALLVPAAPASASTASHPLKLRQGLTLSLPSSWKVYGKGDWIHVVTGKCAKPKGEYFTPECRGFWVLGPAAIKVGHELNPYTPDQPFYSATDVEPCPLNRKWGQTFNGAAAKGLRQVGPGHKAYYRAWKGTCVSGTGKKRATFVQREWYLPKSGVLVVDSWNTPGLPGVLKHATWR
;
A
#
# COMPACT_ATOMS: atom_id res chain seq x y z
N MET A 1 -18.38 -39.63 81.90
CA MET A 1 -18.52 -39.90 80.44
C MET A 1 -18.74 -38.58 79.72
N SER A 2 -17.66 -37.92 79.19
CA SER A 2 -17.74 -36.61 78.47
C SER A 2 -17.70 -36.82 76.98
N LYS A 3 -18.75 -36.46 76.32
CA LYS A 3 -18.80 -36.44 74.82
C LYS A 3 -18.26 -35.11 74.31
N ARG A 4 -17.15 -35.13 73.55
CA ARG A 4 -16.59 -34.01 72.85
C ARG A 4 -17.21 -33.97 71.47
N TYR A 5 -17.84 -32.82 71.06
CA TYR A 5 -18.30 -32.53 69.71
C TYR A 5 -17.19 -31.78 68.94
N LEU A 6 -16.73 -32.35 67.84
CA LEU A 6 -15.83 -31.71 66.90
C LEU A 6 -16.67 -30.88 65.90
N ALA A 7 -16.46 -29.58 65.87
CA ALA A 7 -17.02 -28.69 64.84
C ALA A 7 -16.09 -28.69 63.63
N VAL A 8 -16.59 -29.06 62.45
CA VAL A 8 -15.89 -28.99 61.19
C VAL A 8 -16.25 -27.65 60.55
N ALA A 9 -15.27 -26.75 60.47
CA ALA A 9 -15.40 -25.48 59.73
C ALA A 9 -15.10 -25.72 58.23
N GLY A 10 -16.13 -25.58 57.38
CA GLY A 10 -16.00 -25.67 55.94
C GLY A 10 -15.44 -24.35 55.36
N LEU A 11 -14.27 -24.41 54.77
CA LEU A 11 -13.69 -23.30 53.97
C LEU A 11 -14.30 -23.33 52.55
N SER A 12 -15.12 -22.33 52.22
CA SER A 12 -15.62 -22.09 50.87
C SER A 12 -14.60 -21.27 50.10
N VAL A 13 -13.90 -21.88 49.14
CA VAL A 13 -13.01 -21.19 48.19
C VAL A 13 -13.85 -20.66 47.03
N ALA A 14 -14.04 -19.34 46.98
CA ALA A 14 -14.65 -18.66 45.81
C ALA A 14 -13.58 -18.51 44.71
N ALA A 15 -13.70 -19.30 43.65
CA ALA A 15 -12.87 -19.16 42.45
C ALA A 15 -13.35 -17.96 41.64
N ALA A 16 -12.62 -16.84 41.64
CA ALA A 16 -12.85 -15.70 40.78
C ALA A 16 -12.39 -16.04 39.33
N LEU A 17 -13.33 -16.18 38.42
CA LEU A 17 -13.06 -16.33 36.97
C LEU A 17 -12.57 -15.02 36.43
N LEU A 18 -11.27 -14.87 36.21
CA LEU A 18 -10.66 -13.79 35.44
C LEU A 18 -11.00 -14.00 33.95
N VAL A 19 -12.01 -13.31 33.43
CA VAL A 19 -12.31 -13.23 31.99
C VAL A 19 -11.26 -12.31 31.36
N PRO A 20 -10.40 -12.82 30.45
CA PRO A 20 -9.48 -11.93 29.74
C PRO A 20 -10.27 -10.93 28.87
N ALA A 21 -10.10 -9.63 29.12
CA ALA A 21 -10.66 -8.60 28.29
C ALA A 21 -10.02 -8.69 26.90
N ALA A 22 -10.83 -8.99 25.88
CA ALA A 22 -10.38 -8.95 24.49
C ALA A 22 -9.89 -7.54 24.16
N PRO A 23 -8.72 -7.37 23.50
CA PRO A 23 -8.24 -6.05 23.11
C PRO A 23 -9.28 -5.43 22.17
N ALA A 24 -9.81 -4.27 22.55
CA ALA A 24 -10.69 -3.47 21.71
C ALA A 24 -9.88 -3.06 20.47
N SER A 25 -10.24 -3.62 19.30
CA SER A 25 -9.66 -3.21 18.03
C SER A 25 -10.03 -1.74 17.82
N ALA A 26 -9.06 -0.84 17.98
CA ALA A 26 -9.23 0.57 17.70
C ALA A 26 -9.61 0.71 16.22
N SER A 27 -10.86 1.08 15.95
CA SER A 27 -11.35 1.42 14.62
C SER A 27 -10.59 2.67 14.18
N THR A 28 -9.55 2.50 13.37
CA THR A 28 -8.84 3.63 12.76
C THR A 28 -9.80 4.32 11.81
N ALA A 29 -10.09 5.60 12.09
CA ALA A 29 -10.92 6.42 11.20
C ALA A 29 -10.39 6.32 9.76
N SER A 30 -11.29 6.15 8.80
CA SER A 30 -10.94 6.02 7.39
C SER A 30 -11.79 6.96 6.54
N HIS A 31 -11.28 7.31 5.34
CA HIS A 31 -12.04 8.07 4.35
C HIS A 31 -12.02 7.37 2.99
N PRO A 32 -13.11 7.46 2.22
CA PRO A 32 -13.21 6.76 0.94
C PRO A 32 -12.49 7.54 -0.18
N LEU A 33 -11.67 6.83 -0.96
CA LEU A 33 -11.20 7.28 -2.27
C LEU A 33 -12.00 6.54 -3.34
N LYS A 34 -12.93 7.26 -3.97
CA LYS A 34 -13.74 6.74 -5.07
C LYS A 34 -12.97 6.81 -6.38
N LEU A 35 -12.89 5.69 -7.06
CA LEU A 35 -12.19 5.52 -8.32
C LEU A 35 -13.17 5.12 -9.44
N ARG A 36 -12.61 4.83 -10.60
CA ARG A 36 -13.37 4.40 -11.79
C ARG A 36 -14.08 3.07 -11.57
N GLN A 37 -15.13 2.83 -12.35
CA GLN A 37 -15.90 1.57 -12.37
C GLN A 37 -16.37 1.12 -10.98
N GLY A 38 -16.67 2.09 -10.10
CA GLY A 38 -17.17 1.83 -8.77
C GLY A 38 -16.15 1.33 -7.74
N LEU A 39 -14.88 1.22 -8.10
CA LEU A 39 -13.82 0.88 -7.14
C LEU A 39 -13.70 1.96 -6.07
N THR A 40 -13.74 1.57 -4.82
CA THR A 40 -13.55 2.47 -3.68
C THR A 40 -12.53 1.88 -2.71
N LEU A 41 -11.50 2.68 -2.36
CA LEU A 41 -10.51 2.34 -1.36
C LEU A 41 -10.84 3.06 -0.04
N SER A 42 -10.89 2.35 1.08
CA SER A 42 -10.99 2.93 2.41
C SER A 42 -9.59 3.25 2.92
N LEU A 43 -9.19 4.53 2.83
CA LEU A 43 -7.87 4.97 3.22
C LEU A 43 -7.82 5.33 4.70
N PRO A 44 -6.75 5.01 5.45
CA PRO A 44 -6.51 5.53 6.79
C PRO A 44 -6.58 7.05 6.82
N SER A 45 -7.13 7.66 7.87
CA SER A 45 -7.30 9.12 7.99
C SER A 45 -5.97 9.91 7.94
N SER A 46 -4.86 9.26 8.28
CA SER A 46 -3.52 9.85 8.18
C SER A 46 -2.99 9.97 6.75
N TRP A 47 -3.58 9.26 5.78
CA TRP A 47 -3.19 9.34 4.38
C TRP A 47 -3.90 10.50 3.69
N LYS A 48 -3.19 11.23 2.85
CA LYS A 48 -3.72 12.43 2.18
C LYS A 48 -3.73 12.23 0.68
N VAL A 49 -4.84 12.60 0.04
CA VAL A 49 -5.04 12.43 -1.40
C VAL A 49 -4.78 13.76 -2.11
N TYR A 50 -3.98 13.72 -3.16
CA TYR A 50 -3.66 14.86 -4.04
C TYR A 50 -3.88 14.47 -5.50
N GLY A 51 -4.14 15.45 -6.33
CA GLY A 51 -4.46 15.20 -7.74
C GLY A 51 -5.89 14.74 -7.95
N LYS A 52 -6.23 14.42 -9.19
CA LYS A 52 -7.57 13.96 -9.61
C LYS A 52 -7.47 13.22 -10.96
N GLY A 53 -8.57 12.55 -11.34
CA GLY A 53 -8.67 11.85 -12.64
C GLY A 53 -7.67 10.70 -12.75
N ASP A 54 -6.76 10.80 -13.71
CA ASP A 54 -5.84 9.73 -14.06
C ASP A 54 -4.50 9.78 -13.33
N TRP A 55 -4.29 10.81 -12.50
CA TRP A 55 -3.07 11.02 -11.71
C TRP A 55 -3.42 11.37 -10.27
N ILE A 56 -3.60 10.37 -9.42
CA ILE A 56 -3.92 10.55 -8.01
C ILE A 56 -2.72 10.10 -7.18
N HIS A 57 -2.19 10.99 -6.37
CA HIS A 57 -1.10 10.72 -5.43
C HIS A 57 -1.66 10.56 -4.02
N VAL A 58 -1.45 9.42 -3.40
CA VAL A 58 -1.79 9.17 -2.00
C VAL A 58 -0.52 9.24 -1.16
N VAL A 59 -0.38 10.31 -0.40
CA VAL A 59 0.76 10.57 0.48
C VAL A 59 0.53 9.90 1.83
N THR A 60 1.47 9.06 2.25
CA THR A 60 1.37 8.25 3.48
C THR A 60 2.41 8.61 4.53
N GLY A 61 3.28 9.58 4.24
CA GLY A 61 4.36 10.01 5.13
C GLY A 61 4.96 11.35 4.74
N LYS A 62 6.26 11.53 4.97
CA LYS A 62 6.95 12.77 4.61
C LYS A 62 6.89 13.02 3.11
N CYS A 63 6.54 14.24 2.72
CA CYS A 63 6.48 14.69 1.34
C CYS A 63 6.58 16.21 1.29
N ALA A 64 7.65 16.75 0.72
CA ALA A 64 7.87 18.19 0.61
C ALA A 64 6.98 18.84 -0.45
N LYS A 65 6.64 18.13 -1.52
CA LYS A 65 5.85 18.62 -2.66
C LYS A 65 4.72 17.65 -3.01
N PRO A 66 3.67 17.53 -2.19
CA PRO A 66 2.62 16.52 -2.38
C PRO A 66 1.79 16.71 -3.66
N LYS A 67 1.74 17.93 -4.21
CA LYS A 67 1.07 18.27 -5.48
C LYS A 67 2.03 18.25 -6.67
N GLY A 68 3.23 17.70 -6.50
CA GLY A 68 4.19 17.56 -7.57
C GLY A 68 3.72 16.54 -8.63
N GLU A 69 4.44 16.51 -9.74
CA GLU A 69 4.25 15.55 -10.82
C GLU A 69 4.63 14.13 -10.38
N TYR A 70 4.38 13.13 -11.24
CA TYR A 70 4.69 11.72 -10.96
C TYR A 70 6.14 11.51 -10.48
N PHE A 71 7.07 12.26 -11.04
CA PHE A 71 8.49 12.20 -10.67
C PHE A 71 8.84 12.98 -9.38
N THR A 72 7.93 13.09 -8.42
CA THR A 72 8.22 13.74 -7.13
C THR A 72 8.97 12.80 -6.19
N PRO A 73 10.31 12.80 -6.18
CA PRO A 73 11.08 11.96 -5.26
C PRO A 73 10.95 12.47 -3.81
N GLU A 74 11.37 11.64 -2.84
CA GLU A 74 11.33 11.97 -1.41
C GLU A 74 9.92 12.24 -0.88
N CYS A 75 8.91 11.67 -1.55
CA CYS A 75 7.51 11.80 -1.18
C CYS A 75 6.90 10.41 -0.91
N ARG A 76 6.81 10.03 0.35
CA ARG A 76 6.31 8.70 0.73
C ARG A 76 4.84 8.56 0.40
N GLY A 77 4.53 7.60 -0.43
CA GLY A 77 3.17 7.36 -0.88
C GLY A 77 3.10 6.40 -2.06
N PHE A 78 1.96 6.38 -2.71
CA PHE A 78 1.73 5.60 -3.91
C PHE A 78 0.84 6.39 -4.87
N TRP A 79 0.87 5.98 -6.13
CA TRP A 79 0.04 6.56 -7.17
C TRP A 79 -1.12 5.63 -7.53
N VAL A 80 -2.27 6.23 -7.79
CA VAL A 80 -3.41 5.56 -8.42
C VAL A 80 -3.61 6.22 -9.78
N LEU A 81 -3.36 5.46 -10.83
CA LEU A 81 -3.25 5.91 -12.20
C LEU A 81 -4.45 5.41 -13.01
N GLY A 82 -4.98 6.28 -13.84
CA GLY A 82 -6.06 6.00 -14.77
C GLY A 82 -5.60 5.84 -16.22
N PRO A 83 -6.51 5.76 -17.20
CA PRO A 83 -6.21 5.45 -18.59
C PRO A 83 -5.21 6.38 -19.27
N ALA A 84 -5.27 7.69 -19.01
CA ALA A 84 -4.31 8.61 -19.65
C ALA A 84 -2.88 8.35 -19.16
N ALA A 85 -2.68 8.05 -17.86
CA ALA A 85 -1.40 7.68 -17.32
C ALA A 85 -0.93 6.30 -17.83
N ILE A 86 -1.85 5.33 -17.89
CA ILE A 86 -1.57 3.98 -18.41
C ILE A 86 -1.15 4.02 -19.88
N LYS A 87 -1.75 4.92 -20.67
CA LYS A 87 -1.42 5.09 -22.10
C LYS A 87 0.02 5.52 -22.35
N VAL A 88 0.65 6.20 -21.41
CA VAL A 88 2.04 6.67 -21.48
C VAL A 88 2.93 6.01 -20.42
N GLY A 89 2.53 4.86 -19.92
CA GLY A 89 3.07 4.28 -18.71
C GLY A 89 4.38 3.54 -18.85
N HIS A 90 4.95 3.40 -20.06
CA HIS A 90 6.29 2.86 -20.27
C HIS A 90 6.96 3.54 -21.46
N GLU A 91 7.93 4.41 -21.18
CA GLU A 91 8.66 5.19 -22.21
C GLU A 91 7.71 5.84 -23.21
N LEU A 92 6.64 6.50 -22.70
CA LEU A 92 5.54 7.10 -23.45
C LEU A 92 4.66 6.13 -24.26
N ASN A 93 4.89 4.82 -24.15
CA ASN A 93 4.04 3.78 -24.71
C ASN A 93 3.03 3.25 -23.67
N PRO A 94 1.97 2.54 -24.09
CA PRO A 94 1.03 1.93 -23.16
C PRO A 94 1.72 0.96 -22.20
N TYR A 95 1.39 1.12 -20.92
CA TYR A 95 1.83 0.18 -19.88
C TYR A 95 1.28 -1.22 -20.13
N THR A 96 2.16 -2.19 -19.96
CA THR A 96 1.81 -3.62 -19.86
C THR A 96 2.44 -4.21 -18.59
N PRO A 97 1.86 -5.27 -18.01
CA PRO A 97 2.42 -5.85 -16.78
C PRO A 97 3.73 -6.64 -16.99
N ASP A 98 4.31 -6.61 -18.16
CA ASP A 98 5.61 -7.23 -18.47
C ASP A 98 6.79 -6.26 -18.32
N GLN A 99 6.49 -4.99 -18.10
CA GLN A 99 7.45 -3.91 -17.91
C GLN A 99 7.03 -3.06 -16.72
N PRO A 100 7.97 -2.41 -15.99
CA PRO A 100 7.63 -1.51 -14.91
C PRO A 100 6.92 -0.26 -15.43
N PHE A 101 6.05 0.33 -14.63
CA PHE A 101 5.56 1.67 -14.92
C PHE A 101 6.74 2.64 -14.84
N TYR A 102 7.03 3.26 -15.97
CA TYR A 102 8.17 4.16 -16.18
C TYR A 102 7.81 5.13 -17.29
N SER A 103 7.22 6.26 -16.98
CA SER A 103 6.60 7.14 -17.95
C SER A 103 7.59 8.10 -18.67
N ALA A 104 8.86 8.11 -18.31
CA ALA A 104 9.89 8.90 -18.97
C ALA A 104 10.56 8.14 -20.12
N THR A 105 11.15 8.90 -21.04
CA THR A 105 12.05 8.40 -22.09
C THR A 105 13.53 8.49 -21.71
N ASP A 106 13.82 9.14 -20.59
CA ASP A 106 15.15 9.36 -20.04
C ASP A 106 15.18 8.92 -18.58
N VAL A 107 16.25 9.18 -17.86
CA VAL A 107 16.44 8.74 -16.47
C VAL A 107 15.46 9.44 -15.54
N GLU A 108 14.51 8.70 -15.00
CA GLU A 108 13.63 9.20 -13.94
C GLU A 108 14.41 9.39 -12.63
N PRO A 109 14.06 10.42 -11.84
CA PRO A 109 14.61 10.57 -10.50
C PRO A 109 14.31 9.36 -9.61
N CYS A 110 15.29 8.94 -8.82
CA CYS A 110 15.07 7.89 -7.82
C CYS A 110 14.02 8.33 -6.79
N PRO A 111 13.04 7.48 -6.44
CA PRO A 111 12.03 7.85 -5.45
C PRO A 111 12.62 8.22 -4.09
N LEU A 112 13.78 7.66 -3.72
CA LEU A 112 14.43 7.87 -2.44
C LEU A 112 15.27 9.14 -2.35
N ASN A 113 15.77 9.66 -3.49
CA ASN A 113 16.60 10.86 -3.53
C ASN A 113 16.61 11.47 -4.93
N ARG A 114 16.22 12.74 -5.05
CA ARG A 114 16.11 13.48 -6.33
C ARG A 114 17.42 13.67 -7.09
N LYS A 115 18.57 13.52 -6.42
CA LYS A 115 19.90 13.66 -7.05
C LYS A 115 20.37 12.38 -7.76
N TRP A 116 19.61 11.31 -7.65
CA TRP A 116 19.92 10.01 -8.24
C TRP A 116 18.89 9.67 -9.31
N GLY A 117 19.33 8.95 -10.32
CA GLY A 117 18.44 8.31 -11.28
C GLY A 117 17.99 6.95 -10.78
N GLN A 118 17.01 6.37 -11.44
CA GLN A 118 16.57 4.98 -11.18
C GLN A 118 16.71 4.10 -12.41
N THR A 119 16.94 2.81 -12.17
CA THR A 119 16.94 1.74 -13.17
C THR A 119 16.21 0.53 -12.61
N PHE A 120 15.69 -0.34 -13.49
CA PHE A 120 15.02 -1.58 -13.09
C PHE A 120 15.78 -2.82 -13.55
N ASN A 121 15.81 -3.87 -12.72
CA ASN A 121 16.55 -5.11 -12.93
C ASN A 121 15.63 -6.34 -12.90
N GLY A 122 14.53 -6.27 -13.62
CA GLY A 122 13.56 -7.36 -13.74
C GLY A 122 12.61 -7.50 -12.54
N ALA A 123 11.65 -8.41 -12.69
CA ALA A 123 10.63 -8.62 -11.68
C ALA A 123 11.15 -9.47 -10.51
N ALA A 124 10.91 -8.99 -9.28
CA ALA A 124 11.13 -9.75 -8.04
C ALA A 124 9.98 -10.72 -7.74
N ALA A 125 8.74 -10.34 -8.11
CA ALA A 125 7.55 -11.17 -7.94
C ALA A 125 6.49 -10.84 -8.98
N LYS A 126 5.67 -11.83 -9.32
CA LYS A 126 4.51 -11.71 -10.22
C LYS A 126 3.35 -12.58 -9.74
N GLY A 127 2.14 -12.27 -10.17
CA GLY A 127 0.96 -13.07 -9.88
C GLY A 127 -0.33 -12.25 -9.89
N LEU A 128 -1.37 -12.78 -9.29
CA LEU A 128 -2.63 -12.10 -9.08
C LEU A 128 -2.78 -11.76 -7.59
N ARG A 129 -3.34 -10.59 -7.28
CA ARG A 129 -3.66 -10.16 -5.93
C ARG A 129 -5.10 -9.66 -5.87
N GLN A 130 -5.79 -10.00 -4.79
CA GLN A 130 -7.16 -9.56 -4.56
C GLN A 130 -7.24 -8.04 -4.39
N VAL A 131 -8.22 -7.43 -5.07
CA VAL A 131 -8.60 -6.03 -4.93
C VAL A 131 -10.11 -5.97 -4.74
N GLY A 132 -10.55 -6.09 -3.49
CA GLY A 132 -11.94 -6.29 -3.13
C GLY A 132 -12.46 -7.70 -3.44
N PRO A 133 -13.69 -8.03 -2.99
CA PRO A 133 -14.34 -9.30 -3.25
C PRO A 133 -14.52 -9.55 -4.77
N GLY A 134 -14.17 -10.74 -5.22
CA GLY A 134 -14.37 -11.16 -6.62
C GLY A 134 -13.44 -10.53 -7.66
N HIS A 135 -12.59 -9.56 -7.28
CA HIS A 135 -11.71 -8.86 -8.22
C HIS A 135 -10.23 -9.14 -7.92
N LYS A 136 -9.44 -9.29 -8.99
CA LYS A 136 -7.99 -9.51 -8.89
C LYS A 136 -7.25 -8.59 -9.86
N ALA A 137 -6.14 -8.02 -9.37
CA ALA A 137 -5.20 -7.25 -10.17
C ALA A 137 -4.03 -8.14 -10.62
N TYR A 138 -3.46 -7.85 -11.78
CA TYR A 138 -2.11 -8.31 -12.12
C TYR A 138 -1.14 -7.62 -11.17
N TYR A 139 -0.40 -8.41 -10.40
CA TYR A 139 0.60 -7.92 -9.46
C TYR A 139 2.00 -8.11 -10.01
N ARG A 140 2.81 -7.07 -9.89
CA ARG A 140 4.25 -7.07 -10.16
C ARG A 140 4.99 -6.41 -9.02
N ALA A 141 6.20 -6.89 -8.76
CA ALA A 141 7.17 -6.21 -7.92
C ALA A 141 8.49 -6.16 -8.69
N TRP A 142 8.95 -4.96 -9.00
CA TRP A 142 10.16 -4.71 -9.78
C TRP A 142 11.32 -4.33 -8.85
N LYS A 143 12.50 -4.87 -9.12
CA LYS A 143 13.72 -4.48 -8.39
C LYS A 143 14.25 -3.18 -8.98
N GLY A 144 14.14 -2.10 -8.22
CA GLY A 144 14.68 -0.79 -8.57
C GLY A 144 16.06 -0.57 -7.94
N THR A 145 16.93 0.10 -8.68
CA THR A 145 18.24 0.56 -8.21
C THR A 145 18.37 2.05 -8.45
N CYS A 146 18.71 2.78 -7.40
CA CYS A 146 19.06 4.19 -7.50
C CYS A 146 20.56 4.32 -7.82
N VAL A 147 20.89 5.13 -8.82
CA VAL A 147 22.26 5.35 -9.32
C VAL A 147 22.61 6.82 -9.31
N SER A 148 23.90 7.14 -9.04
CA SER A 148 24.41 8.51 -9.22
C SER A 148 24.51 8.87 -10.71
N GLY A 149 24.76 10.14 -11.03
CA GLY A 149 25.05 10.58 -12.41
C GLY A 149 26.25 9.89 -13.06
N THR A 150 27.12 9.22 -12.27
CA THR A 150 28.25 8.40 -12.76
C THR A 150 27.89 6.91 -12.82
N GLY A 151 26.63 6.52 -12.69
CA GLY A 151 26.15 5.13 -12.74
C GLY A 151 26.42 4.31 -11.46
N LYS A 152 27.05 4.89 -10.42
CA LYS A 152 27.34 4.17 -9.17
C LYS A 152 26.05 3.90 -8.39
N LYS A 153 25.83 2.63 -8.01
CA LYS A 153 24.70 2.21 -7.16
C LYS A 153 24.73 2.97 -5.82
N ARG A 154 23.57 3.50 -5.41
CA ARG A 154 23.36 4.26 -4.17
C ARG A 154 22.40 3.59 -3.21
N ALA A 155 21.27 3.09 -3.73
CA ALA A 155 20.23 2.44 -2.93
C ALA A 155 19.48 1.43 -3.79
N THR A 156 18.61 0.65 -3.17
CA THR A 156 17.64 -0.22 -3.84
C THR A 156 16.26 0.04 -3.29
N PHE A 157 15.25 -0.19 -4.11
CA PHE A 157 13.85 -0.14 -3.73
C PHE A 157 13.07 -1.24 -4.47
N VAL A 158 11.81 -1.41 -4.14
CA VAL A 158 10.91 -2.29 -4.87
C VAL A 158 9.70 -1.46 -5.31
N GLN A 159 9.46 -1.39 -6.61
CA GLN A 159 8.21 -0.83 -7.14
C GLN A 159 7.18 -1.94 -7.23
N ARG A 160 6.09 -1.78 -6.48
CA ARG A 160 4.95 -2.71 -6.48
C ARG A 160 3.83 -2.14 -7.33
N GLU A 161 3.22 -2.99 -8.14
CA GLU A 161 2.18 -2.59 -9.08
C GLU A 161 0.98 -3.53 -8.99
N TRP A 162 -0.22 -2.96 -9.03
CA TRP A 162 -1.48 -3.68 -9.12
C TRP A 162 -2.27 -3.12 -10.30
N TYR A 163 -2.33 -3.89 -11.38
CA TYR A 163 -2.99 -3.49 -12.61
C TYR A 163 -4.35 -4.17 -12.78
N LEU A 164 -5.38 -3.37 -12.98
CA LEU A 164 -6.78 -3.76 -13.18
C LEU A 164 -7.21 -3.32 -14.60
N PRO A 165 -6.91 -4.12 -15.65
CA PRO A 165 -7.11 -3.69 -17.04
C PRO A 165 -8.55 -3.35 -17.37
N LYS A 166 -9.52 -4.14 -16.88
CA LYS A 166 -10.96 -3.90 -17.10
C LYS A 166 -11.45 -2.57 -16.53
N SER A 167 -10.86 -2.13 -15.44
CA SER A 167 -11.22 -0.87 -14.78
C SER A 167 -10.35 0.30 -15.23
N GLY A 168 -9.27 0.04 -15.98
CA GLY A 168 -8.29 1.06 -16.34
C GLY A 168 -7.66 1.72 -15.11
N VAL A 169 -7.29 0.91 -14.11
CA VAL A 169 -6.65 1.37 -12.87
C VAL A 169 -5.32 0.65 -12.69
N LEU A 170 -4.28 1.42 -12.41
CA LEU A 170 -2.97 0.94 -12.03
C LEU A 170 -2.54 1.62 -10.73
N VAL A 171 -2.20 0.84 -9.72
CA VAL A 171 -1.59 1.34 -8.47
C VAL A 171 -0.10 1.10 -8.53
N VAL A 172 0.71 2.14 -8.31
CA VAL A 172 2.18 2.09 -8.33
C VAL A 172 2.74 2.59 -7.00
N ASP A 173 3.54 1.76 -6.34
CA ASP A 173 4.10 2.03 -5.03
C ASP A 173 5.59 1.68 -4.98
N SER A 174 6.43 2.70 -4.96
CA SER A 174 7.89 2.58 -4.87
C SER A 174 8.43 2.72 -3.43
N TRP A 175 7.53 2.87 -2.43
CA TRP A 175 7.89 3.08 -1.03
C TRP A 175 7.63 1.89 -0.12
N ASN A 176 7.15 0.78 -0.70
CA ASN A 176 6.71 -0.38 0.07
C ASN A 176 5.72 0.01 1.19
N THR A 177 4.73 0.85 0.82
CA THR A 177 3.79 1.49 1.75
C THR A 177 3.13 0.45 2.66
N PRO A 178 3.33 0.54 3.99
CA PRO A 178 2.68 -0.35 4.94
C PRO A 178 1.16 -0.23 4.86
N GLY A 179 0.45 -1.36 4.95
CA GLY A 179 -1.02 -1.39 4.92
C GLY A 179 -1.65 -1.30 3.54
N LEU A 180 -0.95 -0.82 2.49
CA LEU A 180 -1.52 -0.71 1.15
C LEU A 180 -2.09 -2.05 0.61
N PRO A 181 -1.42 -3.20 0.74
CA PRO A 181 -2.01 -4.47 0.32
C PRO A 181 -3.33 -4.79 1.03
N GLY A 182 -3.44 -4.43 2.31
CA GLY A 182 -4.67 -4.57 3.09
C GLY A 182 -5.79 -3.66 2.58
N VAL A 183 -5.49 -2.38 2.32
CA VAL A 183 -6.44 -1.42 1.74
C VAL A 183 -6.98 -1.93 0.40
N LEU A 184 -6.11 -2.43 -0.48
CA LEU A 184 -6.52 -3.00 -1.77
C LEU A 184 -7.36 -4.27 -1.59
N LYS A 185 -6.95 -5.18 -0.71
CA LYS A 185 -7.70 -6.42 -0.44
C LYS A 185 -9.13 -6.15 0.06
N HIS A 186 -9.33 -5.09 0.85
CA HIS A 186 -10.63 -4.72 1.41
C HIS A 186 -11.36 -3.62 0.61
N ALA A 187 -10.91 -3.32 -0.61
CA ALA A 187 -11.60 -2.42 -1.51
C ALA A 187 -13.05 -2.88 -1.79
N THR A 188 -13.93 -1.95 -2.11
CA THR A 188 -15.31 -2.24 -2.47
C THR A 188 -15.59 -1.84 -3.91
N TRP A 189 -16.58 -2.50 -4.51
CA TRP A 189 -17.05 -2.26 -5.88
C TRP A 189 -18.55 -2.02 -5.86
N ARG A 190 -19.01 -0.97 -6.53
CA ARG A 190 -20.44 -0.61 -6.61
C ARG A 190 -20.82 -0.25 -8.03
#